data_5d6bbd3383130e04607614101a107c44
#
_entry.id   5d6bbd3383130e04607614101a107c44
#
_cell.length_a   1.000
_cell.length_b   1.000
_cell.length_c   1.000
_cell.angle_alpha   90.00
_cell.angle_beta   90.00
_cell.angle_gamma   90.00
#
_symmetry.space_group_name_H-M   'P 1'
#
loop_
_entity.id
_entity.type
_entity.pdbx_description
1 polymer ?
#
loop_
_entity_poly.entity_id
_entity_poly.type
_entity_poly.pdbx_seq_one_letter_code
_entity_poly.pdbx_strand_id
1 'polypeptide(L)'
;LIGVNHVAGHIYACRLAAGRDIYPCLGLVVSGGHTALFRCDDALTMTLLGGTRDDAAGEAFDKVAAILGLGFPGGPALEREAATGDPKAFKFPRAFSDDGRLEFSFSGLKTAVLYACHGQNVSKATPPPAGKLRADLAASFQAAVVDALALKCKQALRHTGLKRLAVGGGVSANKALRAGLAAACEREGAELIIPPAELCTDNAAMAALAVEKFRRGEFAPADLDAVPNFL
;
A
#
# COMPACT_ATOMS: atom_id res chain seq x y z
N LEU A 1 -19.50 22.70 8.48
CA LEU A 1 -18.88 21.38 8.49
C LEU A 1 -18.22 21.13 7.13
N ILE A 2 -17.04 20.48 7.12
CA ILE A 2 -16.36 20.06 5.91
C ILE A 2 -15.99 18.59 6.07
N GLY A 3 -16.62 17.72 5.32
CA GLY A 3 -16.27 16.31 5.24
C GLY A 3 -15.05 16.09 4.35
N VAL A 4 -14.08 15.32 4.81
CA VAL A 4 -12.90 14.93 4.00
C VAL A 4 -12.86 13.43 3.78
N ASN A 5 -12.44 13.02 2.61
CA ASN A 5 -12.20 11.61 2.30
C ASN A 5 -10.84 11.21 2.87
N HIS A 6 -10.81 10.19 3.72
CA HIS A 6 -9.60 9.69 4.37
C HIS A 6 -8.54 9.22 3.36
N VAL A 7 -8.96 8.51 2.32
CA VAL A 7 -8.06 7.98 1.28
C VAL A 7 -7.42 9.13 0.49
N ALA A 8 -8.21 10.16 0.14
CA ALA A 8 -7.69 11.36 -0.50
C ALA A 8 -6.71 12.13 0.41
N GLY A 9 -6.94 12.10 1.72
CA GLY A 9 -6.02 12.69 2.71
C GLY A 9 -4.61 12.11 2.65
N HIS A 10 -4.46 10.80 2.41
CA HIS A 10 -3.14 10.18 2.22
C HIS A 10 -2.39 10.71 0.99
N ILE A 11 -3.08 10.94 -0.13
CA ILE A 11 -2.46 11.53 -1.32
C ILE A 11 -2.17 13.03 -1.10
N TYR A 12 -3.06 13.72 -0.38
CA TYR A 12 -2.85 15.12 -0.03
C TYR A 12 -1.62 15.32 0.88
N ALA A 13 -1.32 14.37 1.76
CA ALA A 13 -0.08 14.36 2.56
C ALA A 13 1.18 14.35 1.67
N CYS A 14 1.14 13.68 0.52
CA CYS A 14 2.23 13.72 -0.47
C CYS A 14 2.43 15.13 -1.03
N ARG A 15 1.33 15.84 -1.36
CA ARG A 15 1.37 17.25 -1.82
C ARG A 15 1.95 18.18 -0.77
N LEU A 16 1.53 18.03 0.48
CA LEU A 16 2.07 18.82 1.60
C LEU A 16 3.57 18.60 1.77
N ALA A 17 4.01 17.34 1.76
CA ALA A 17 5.42 16.99 1.88
C ALA A 17 6.26 17.51 0.71
N ALA A 18 5.71 17.51 -0.51
CA ALA A 18 6.39 18.05 -1.70
C ALA A 18 6.48 19.58 -1.69
N GLY A 19 5.67 20.29 -0.90
CA GLY A 19 5.64 21.76 -0.86
C GLY A 19 5.21 22.44 -2.16
N ARG A 20 4.62 21.67 -3.09
CA ARG A 20 4.20 22.14 -4.43
C ARG A 20 3.00 21.35 -4.93
N ASP A 21 2.41 21.81 -6.02
CA ASP A 21 1.38 21.02 -6.70
C ASP A 21 1.97 19.77 -7.38
N ILE A 22 1.31 18.64 -7.17
CA ILE A 22 1.71 17.33 -7.69
C ILE A 22 0.73 16.77 -8.72
N TYR A 23 -0.38 17.45 -8.94
CA TYR A 23 -1.44 16.99 -9.86
C TYR A 23 -1.17 17.44 -11.32
N PRO A 24 -1.70 16.73 -12.33
CA PRO A 24 -2.29 15.41 -12.17
C PRO A 24 -1.25 14.35 -11.84
N CYS A 25 -1.66 13.34 -11.04
CA CYS A 25 -0.78 12.24 -10.65
C CYS A 25 -1.52 10.90 -10.54
N LEU A 26 -0.78 9.80 -10.62
CA LEU A 26 -1.24 8.50 -10.18
C LEU A 26 -1.11 8.46 -8.65
N GLY A 27 -2.18 8.13 -7.94
CA GLY A 27 -2.19 7.93 -6.50
C GLY A 27 -2.18 6.44 -6.16
N LEU A 28 -1.24 5.97 -5.34
CA LEU A 28 -1.30 4.68 -4.68
C LEU A 28 -1.57 4.90 -3.19
N VAL A 29 -2.68 4.42 -2.69
CA VAL A 29 -2.94 4.35 -1.25
C VAL A 29 -2.74 2.92 -0.78
N VAL A 30 -1.83 2.71 0.18
CA VAL A 30 -1.45 1.41 0.70
C VAL A 30 -1.31 1.46 2.22
N SER A 31 -2.34 0.97 2.92
CA SER A 31 -2.48 1.02 4.38
C SER A 31 -2.95 -0.32 4.95
N GLY A 32 -3.27 -0.36 6.24
CA GLY A 32 -3.89 -1.52 6.89
C GLY A 32 -5.26 -1.87 6.31
N GLY A 33 -6.05 -0.87 5.92
CA GLY A 33 -7.42 -1.07 5.41
C GLY A 33 -7.56 -0.88 3.90
N HIS A 34 -6.61 -0.24 3.22
CA HIS A 34 -6.77 0.13 1.82
C HIS A 34 -5.56 -0.26 0.97
N THR A 35 -5.82 -0.76 -0.23
CA THR A 35 -4.83 -0.90 -1.30
C THR A 35 -5.52 -0.60 -2.61
N ALA A 36 -5.28 0.61 -3.14
CA ALA A 36 -5.97 1.09 -4.34
C ALA A 36 -5.13 2.09 -5.13
N LEU A 37 -5.35 2.09 -6.45
CA LEU A 37 -4.79 3.02 -7.42
C LEU A 37 -5.85 4.01 -7.89
N PHE A 38 -5.47 5.27 -7.95
CA PHE A 38 -6.34 6.36 -8.37
C PHE A 38 -5.66 7.22 -9.43
N ARG A 39 -6.43 7.73 -10.37
CA ARG A 39 -6.09 8.92 -11.13
C ARG A 39 -6.52 10.12 -10.31
N CYS A 40 -5.59 10.99 -9.97
CA CYS A 40 -5.86 12.22 -9.21
C CYS A 40 -5.63 13.41 -10.16
N ASP A 41 -6.71 14.02 -10.64
CA ASP A 41 -6.64 15.16 -11.56
C ASP A 41 -6.38 16.46 -10.79
N ASP A 42 -6.90 16.58 -9.59
CA ASP A 42 -6.59 17.62 -8.59
C ASP A 42 -6.74 17.07 -7.16
N ALA A 43 -6.63 17.93 -6.14
CA ALA A 43 -6.69 17.55 -4.73
C ALA A 43 -8.03 16.92 -4.31
N LEU A 44 -9.13 17.23 -5.00
CA LEU A 44 -10.49 16.80 -4.67
C LEU A 44 -11.08 15.83 -5.69
N THR A 45 -10.47 15.71 -6.88
CA THR A 45 -10.95 14.88 -7.98
C THR A 45 -10.07 13.63 -8.12
N MET A 46 -10.58 12.51 -7.62
CA MET A 46 -9.93 11.21 -7.68
C MET A 46 -10.84 10.18 -8.32
N THR A 47 -10.33 9.47 -9.31
CA THR A 47 -11.01 8.36 -9.99
C THR A 47 -10.32 7.05 -9.66
N LEU A 48 -11.06 6.07 -9.15
CA LEU A 48 -10.54 4.74 -8.86
C LEU A 48 -10.16 4.02 -10.17
N LEU A 49 -8.94 3.53 -10.27
CA LEU A 49 -8.45 2.72 -11.38
C LEU A 49 -8.46 1.21 -11.06
N GLY A 50 -8.26 0.87 -9.79
CA GLY A 50 -8.31 -0.49 -9.30
C GLY A 50 -7.94 -0.57 -7.84
N GLY A 51 -8.39 -1.62 -7.17
CA GLY A 51 -8.18 -1.84 -5.74
C GLY A 51 -7.99 -3.31 -5.41
N THR A 52 -7.80 -3.61 -4.14
CA THR A 52 -7.72 -5.00 -3.70
C THR A 52 -9.09 -5.68 -3.73
N ARG A 53 -9.09 -6.96 -4.11
CA ARG A 53 -10.27 -7.83 -4.12
C ARG A 53 -10.50 -8.54 -2.79
N ASP A 54 -9.52 -8.49 -1.91
CA ASP A 54 -9.52 -9.18 -0.62
C ASP A 54 -8.72 -8.39 0.43
N ASP A 55 -7.78 -9.01 1.11
CA ASP A 55 -6.95 -8.34 2.13
C ASP A 55 -6.23 -7.11 1.55
N ALA A 56 -6.17 -6.01 2.31
CA ALA A 56 -5.25 -4.93 2.01
C ALA A 56 -3.79 -5.36 2.24
N ALA A 57 -2.85 -4.67 1.60
CA ALA A 57 -1.43 -5.03 1.74
C ALA A 57 -0.95 -4.95 3.19
N GLY A 58 -1.32 -3.90 3.95
CA GLY A 58 -0.96 -3.79 5.36
C GLY A 58 -1.59 -4.88 6.22
N GLU A 59 -2.85 -5.22 5.97
CA GLU A 59 -3.52 -6.36 6.62
C GLU A 59 -2.81 -7.68 6.31
N ALA A 60 -2.34 -7.88 5.07
CA ALA A 60 -1.55 -9.05 4.70
C ALA A 60 -0.21 -9.09 5.45
N PHE A 61 0.47 -7.95 5.62
CA PHE A 61 1.68 -7.84 6.46
C PHE A 61 1.39 -8.24 7.91
N ASP A 62 0.31 -7.74 8.51
CA ASP A 62 -0.04 -8.06 9.90
C ASP A 62 -0.40 -9.54 10.07
N LYS A 63 -1.18 -10.12 9.15
CA LYS A 63 -1.56 -11.53 9.16
C LYS A 63 -0.34 -12.45 9.00
N VAL A 64 0.58 -12.12 8.10
CA VAL A 64 1.81 -12.90 7.89
C VAL A 64 2.76 -12.74 9.07
N ALA A 65 2.90 -11.55 9.63
CA ALA A 65 3.69 -11.35 10.85
C ALA A 65 3.17 -12.21 12.01
N ALA A 66 1.85 -12.33 12.17
CA ALA A 66 1.24 -13.23 13.16
C ALA A 66 1.57 -14.71 12.89
N ILE A 67 1.50 -15.16 11.61
CA ILE A 67 1.89 -16.54 11.23
C ILE A 67 3.36 -16.81 11.57
N LEU A 68 4.23 -15.82 11.37
CA LEU A 68 5.67 -15.92 11.64
C LEU A 68 6.04 -15.69 13.11
N GLY A 69 5.07 -15.38 13.98
CA GLY A 69 5.30 -15.10 15.40
C GLY A 69 6.04 -13.79 15.68
N LEU A 70 5.89 -12.77 14.83
CA LEU A 70 6.64 -11.51 14.91
C LEU A 70 5.94 -10.40 15.73
N GLY A 71 4.70 -10.62 16.16
CA GLY A 71 3.91 -9.65 16.93
C GLY A 71 3.30 -8.52 16.09
N PHE A 72 2.80 -7.49 16.79
CA PHE A 72 2.10 -6.33 16.21
C PHE A 72 2.80 -5.01 16.63
N PRO A 73 2.87 -3.98 15.77
CA PRO A 73 2.41 -3.94 14.37
C PRO A 73 3.28 -4.79 13.43
N GLY A 74 2.61 -5.58 12.57
CA GLY A 74 3.26 -6.61 11.76
C GLY A 74 4.18 -6.07 10.67
N GLY A 75 3.78 -4.98 10.02
CA GLY A 75 4.56 -4.38 8.93
C GLY A 75 6.01 -4.09 9.31
N PRO A 76 6.28 -3.25 10.33
CA PRO A 76 7.64 -2.96 10.77
C PRO A 76 8.39 -4.18 11.33
N ALA A 77 7.70 -5.11 11.99
CA ALA A 77 8.30 -6.32 12.52
C ALA A 77 8.77 -7.25 11.40
N LEU A 78 7.92 -7.44 10.39
CA LEU A 78 8.23 -8.25 9.22
C LEU A 78 9.35 -7.63 8.36
N GLU A 79 9.36 -6.31 8.19
CA GLU A 79 10.44 -5.61 7.48
C GLU A 79 11.80 -5.83 8.14
N ARG A 80 11.87 -5.74 9.48
CA ARG A 80 13.11 -6.03 10.22
C ARG A 80 13.57 -7.47 10.05
N GLU A 81 12.66 -8.43 10.14
CA GLU A 81 13.00 -9.86 9.95
C GLU A 81 13.44 -10.14 8.51
N ALA A 82 12.76 -9.57 7.52
CA ALA A 82 13.08 -9.71 6.10
C ALA A 82 14.48 -9.19 5.73
N ALA A 83 15.03 -8.25 6.50
CA ALA A 83 16.33 -7.64 6.22
C ALA A 83 17.50 -8.64 6.25
N THR A 84 17.33 -9.78 6.92
CA THR A 84 18.36 -10.83 7.04
C THR A 84 18.05 -12.07 6.22
N GLY A 85 16.90 -12.10 5.51
CA GLY A 85 16.43 -13.22 4.71
C GLY A 85 16.76 -13.10 3.22
N ASP A 86 16.62 -14.22 2.52
CA ASP A 86 16.73 -14.27 1.05
C ASP A 86 15.34 -14.04 0.42
N PRO A 87 15.14 -12.95 -0.36
CA PRO A 87 13.87 -12.66 -1.00
C PRO A 87 13.53 -13.65 -2.15
N LYS A 88 14.44 -14.53 -2.52
CA LYS A 88 14.26 -15.55 -3.57
C LYS A 88 14.12 -16.97 -3.03
N ALA A 89 14.20 -17.17 -1.71
CA ALA A 89 14.13 -18.49 -1.08
C ALA A 89 12.79 -19.20 -1.36
N PHE A 90 11.70 -18.44 -1.46
CA PHE A 90 10.36 -18.95 -1.74
C PHE A 90 9.72 -18.25 -2.93
N LYS A 91 9.15 -19.03 -3.86
CA LYS A 91 8.39 -18.51 -5.01
C LYS A 91 6.92 -18.33 -4.62
N PHE A 92 6.60 -17.23 -3.98
CA PHE A 92 5.22 -16.88 -3.65
C PHE A 92 4.45 -16.33 -4.86
N PRO A 93 3.12 -16.48 -4.93
CA PRO A 93 2.30 -16.01 -6.04
C PRO A 93 2.24 -14.48 -6.11
N ARG A 94 2.08 -13.93 -7.30
CA ARG A 94 1.75 -12.53 -7.60
C ARG A 94 0.44 -12.55 -8.36
N ALA A 95 -0.65 -12.24 -7.68
CA ALA A 95 -1.98 -12.27 -8.28
C ALA A 95 -2.10 -11.24 -9.42
N PHE A 96 -2.84 -11.58 -10.45
CA PHE A 96 -3.16 -10.72 -11.60
C PHE A 96 -1.94 -10.17 -12.35
N SER A 97 -0.79 -10.86 -12.33
CA SER A 97 0.45 -10.36 -12.97
C SER A 97 0.32 -10.18 -14.48
N ASP A 98 -0.47 -11.02 -15.16
CA ASP A 98 -0.42 -11.19 -16.61
C ASP A 98 -1.68 -10.73 -17.36
N ASP A 99 -2.71 -10.23 -16.66
CA ASP A 99 -4.03 -9.98 -17.25
C ASP A 99 -4.38 -8.50 -17.49
N GLY A 100 -3.43 -7.60 -17.22
CA GLY A 100 -3.59 -6.15 -17.44
C GLY A 100 -4.54 -5.44 -16.47
N ARG A 101 -5.24 -6.16 -15.59
CA ARG A 101 -6.10 -5.56 -14.55
C ARG A 101 -5.27 -4.76 -13.56
N LEU A 102 -5.78 -3.62 -13.11
CA LEU A 102 -5.15 -2.77 -12.09
C LEU A 102 -5.62 -3.13 -10.67
N GLU A 103 -5.93 -4.41 -10.45
CA GLU A 103 -6.42 -4.94 -9.19
C GLU A 103 -5.33 -5.68 -8.42
N PHE A 104 -5.55 -5.83 -7.11
CA PHE A 104 -4.65 -6.56 -6.21
C PHE A 104 -5.39 -7.72 -5.54
N SER A 105 -4.63 -8.70 -5.05
CA SER A 105 -5.09 -9.75 -4.15
C SER A 105 -3.92 -10.27 -3.32
N PHE A 106 -4.11 -10.37 -2.02
CA PHE A 106 -3.08 -10.79 -1.08
C PHE A 106 -3.51 -12.00 -0.22
N SER A 107 -4.78 -12.40 -0.23
CA SER A 107 -5.27 -13.53 0.57
C SER A 107 -4.61 -14.85 0.16
N GLY A 108 -4.43 -15.07 -1.15
CA GLY A 108 -3.71 -16.24 -1.67
C GLY A 108 -2.23 -16.26 -1.28
N LEU A 109 -1.60 -15.09 -1.20
CA LEU A 109 -0.22 -14.95 -0.76
C LEU A 109 -0.05 -15.32 0.72
N LYS A 110 -0.95 -14.84 1.60
CA LYS A 110 -0.99 -15.23 3.02
C LYS A 110 -1.11 -16.75 3.17
N THR A 111 -2.01 -17.38 2.42
CA THR A 111 -2.21 -18.84 2.45
C THR A 111 -0.96 -19.60 1.98
N ALA A 112 -0.28 -19.10 0.95
CA ALA A 112 0.98 -19.68 0.49
C ALA A 112 2.09 -19.63 1.55
N VAL A 113 2.20 -18.51 2.29
CA VAL A 113 3.14 -18.41 3.42
C VAL A 113 2.76 -19.39 4.52
N LEU A 114 1.48 -19.50 4.89
CA LEU A 114 1.02 -20.45 5.90
C LEU A 114 1.41 -21.89 5.55
N TYR A 115 1.20 -22.29 4.31
CA TYR A 115 1.58 -23.64 3.85
C TYR A 115 3.11 -23.85 3.76
N ALA A 116 3.87 -22.81 3.42
CA ALA A 116 5.32 -22.87 3.44
C ALA A 116 5.88 -23.00 4.88
N CYS A 117 5.19 -22.42 5.88
CA CYS A 117 5.57 -22.53 7.28
C CYS A 117 5.26 -23.91 7.88
N HIS A 118 4.07 -24.44 7.59
CA HIS A 118 3.46 -25.52 8.38
C HIS A 118 3.02 -26.72 7.55
N GLY A 119 3.22 -26.68 6.22
CA GLY A 119 2.65 -27.67 5.29
C GLY A 119 1.14 -27.51 5.13
N GLN A 120 0.51 -28.40 4.37
CA GLN A 120 -0.93 -28.36 4.10
C GLN A 120 -1.79 -28.81 5.31
N ASN A 121 -1.22 -29.57 6.23
CA ASN A 121 -1.88 -30.07 7.45
C ASN A 121 -1.58 -29.14 8.63
N VAL A 122 -2.03 -27.90 8.56
CA VAL A 122 -1.78 -26.89 9.61
C VAL A 122 -2.52 -27.27 10.90
N SER A 123 -1.78 -27.49 11.98
CA SER A 123 -2.31 -27.62 13.34
C SER A 123 -2.07 -26.32 14.10
N LYS A 124 -3.05 -25.88 14.92
CA LYS A 124 -2.87 -24.72 15.81
C LYS A 124 -1.74 -24.89 16.83
N ALA A 125 -1.28 -26.13 17.04
CA ALA A 125 -0.17 -26.46 17.94
C ALA A 125 1.21 -26.33 17.31
N THR A 126 1.30 -26.08 15.99
CA THR A 126 2.60 -25.96 15.30
C THR A 126 3.24 -24.61 15.67
N PRO A 127 4.45 -24.58 16.25
CA PRO A 127 5.11 -23.35 16.62
C PRO A 127 5.49 -22.54 15.38
N PRO A 128 5.56 -21.19 15.46
CA PRO A 128 6.05 -20.37 14.37
C PRO A 128 7.49 -20.75 13.97
N PRO A 129 7.85 -20.54 12.68
CA PRO A 129 9.21 -20.78 12.24
C PRO A 129 10.20 -19.84 12.95
N ALA A 130 11.48 -20.23 13.00
CA ALA A 130 12.53 -19.44 13.66
C ALA A 130 13.79 -19.35 12.79
N GLY A 131 14.68 -18.45 13.15
CA GLY A 131 16.00 -18.29 12.52
C GLY A 131 15.90 -18.00 11.02
N LYS A 132 16.81 -18.61 10.25
CA LYS A 132 16.91 -18.36 8.81
C LYS A 132 15.61 -18.64 8.04
N LEU A 133 14.90 -19.71 8.38
CA LEU A 133 13.63 -20.04 7.72
C LEU A 133 12.60 -18.90 7.85
N ARG A 134 12.46 -18.33 9.06
CA ARG A 134 11.55 -17.22 9.31
C ARG A 134 11.96 -15.97 8.53
N ALA A 135 13.25 -15.64 8.53
CA ALA A 135 13.79 -14.51 7.79
C ALA A 135 13.57 -14.66 6.28
N ASP A 136 13.82 -15.84 5.72
CA ASP A 136 13.64 -16.13 4.29
C ASP A 136 12.16 -16.04 3.89
N LEU A 137 11.25 -16.56 4.72
CA LEU A 137 9.79 -16.44 4.51
C LEU A 137 9.35 -14.98 4.51
N ALA A 138 9.82 -14.19 5.50
CA ALA A 138 9.51 -12.77 5.60
C ALA A 138 10.03 -11.99 4.39
N ALA A 139 11.29 -12.25 3.98
CA ALA A 139 11.90 -11.58 2.83
C ALA A 139 11.19 -11.93 1.52
N SER A 140 10.88 -13.21 1.29
CA SER A 140 10.19 -13.67 0.08
C SER A 140 8.74 -13.17 0.01
N PHE A 141 8.03 -13.09 1.15
CA PHE A 141 6.70 -12.50 1.23
C PHE A 141 6.75 -10.99 0.91
N GLN A 142 7.65 -10.24 1.57
CA GLN A 142 7.81 -8.81 1.31
C GLN A 142 8.12 -8.55 -0.16
N ALA A 143 9.02 -9.31 -0.76
CA ALA A 143 9.34 -9.20 -2.19
C ALA A 143 8.09 -9.43 -3.06
N ALA A 144 7.26 -10.42 -2.74
CA ALA A 144 6.04 -10.69 -3.51
C ALA A 144 5.03 -9.54 -3.45
N VAL A 145 4.84 -8.91 -2.27
CA VAL A 145 3.99 -7.73 -2.13
C VAL A 145 4.55 -6.54 -2.89
N VAL A 146 5.85 -6.27 -2.75
CA VAL A 146 6.52 -5.15 -3.45
C VAL A 146 6.42 -5.32 -4.96
N ASP A 147 6.69 -6.52 -5.48
CA ASP A 147 6.60 -6.82 -6.91
C ASP A 147 5.18 -6.58 -7.44
N ALA A 148 4.15 -7.04 -6.72
CA ALA A 148 2.76 -6.85 -7.11
C ALA A 148 2.38 -5.37 -7.17
N LEU A 149 2.72 -4.60 -6.13
CA LEU A 149 2.43 -3.16 -6.06
C LEU A 149 3.19 -2.39 -7.15
N ALA A 150 4.48 -2.64 -7.32
CA ALA A 150 5.31 -1.96 -8.33
C ALA A 150 4.86 -2.28 -9.77
N LEU A 151 4.49 -3.55 -10.04
CA LEU A 151 3.97 -3.95 -11.34
C LEU A 151 2.69 -3.19 -11.70
N LYS A 152 1.73 -3.10 -10.77
CA LYS A 152 0.46 -2.42 -11.00
C LYS A 152 0.63 -0.90 -11.13
N CYS A 153 1.52 -0.28 -10.36
CA CYS A 153 1.88 1.13 -10.55
C CYS A 153 2.46 1.38 -11.95
N LYS A 154 3.38 0.53 -12.40
CA LYS A 154 3.95 0.60 -13.75
C LYS A 154 2.88 0.46 -14.84
N GLN A 155 1.98 -0.53 -14.71
CA GLN A 155 0.87 -0.73 -15.66
C GLN A 155 -0.05 0.50 -15.68
N ALA A 156 -0.38 1.06 -14.51
CA ALA A 156 -1.23 2.24 -14.39
C ALA A 156 -0.59 3.51 -14.96
N LEU A 157 0.72 3.72 -14.73
CA LEU A 157 1.47 4.84 -15.34
C LEU A 157 1.42 4.77 -16.88
N ARG A 158 1.63 3.57 -17.44
CA ARG A 158 1.54 3.35 -18.91
C ARG A 158 0.14 3.58 -19.44
N HIS A 159 -0.87 3.04 -18.75
CA HIS A 159 -2.26 3.16 -19.15
C HIS A 159 -2.76 4.61 -19.13
N THR A 160 -2.37 5.38 -18.11
CA THR A 160 -2.83 6.76 -17.91
C THR A 160 -1.96 7.81 -18.60
N GLY A 161 -0.72 7.49 -18.94
CA GLY A 161 0.28 8.43 -19.44
C GLY A 161 0.80 9.42 -18.40
N LEU A 162 0.38 9.28 -17.12
CA LEU A 162 0.80 10.16 -16.04
C LEU A 162 2.30 10.03 -15.76
N LYS A 163 2.92 11.14 -15.32
CA LYS A 163 4.37 11.24 -15.09
C LYS A 163 4.72 11.45 -13.61
N ARG A 164 3.77 11.28 -12.71
CA ARG A 164 3.96 11.38 -11.27
C ARG A 164 3.21 10.25 -10.58
N LEU A 165 3.87 9.59 -9.60
CA LEU A 165 3.28 8.61 -8.70
C LEU A 165 3.37 9.14 -7.28
N ALA A 166 2.24 9.47 -6.67
CA ALA A 166 2.11 9.83 -5.26
C ALA A 166 1.70 8.59 -4.45
N VAL A 167 2.40 8.30 -3.35
CA VAL A 167 2.16 7.08 -2.55
C VAL A 167 1.93 7.44 -1.09
N GLY A 168 0.75 7.14 -0.57
CA GLY A 168 0.35 7.37 0.80
C GLY A 168 -0.12 6.09 1.51
N GLY A 169 -0.31 6.19 2.83
CA GLY A 169 -0.68 5.08 3.70
C GLY A 169 0.52 4.43 4.39
N GLY A 170 0.28 3.80 5.55
CA GLY A 170 1.33 3.31 6.45
C GLY A 170 2.34 2.36 5.81
N VAL A 171 1.93 1.52 4.85
CA VAL A 171 2.84 0.59 4.15
C VAL A 171 3.84 1.35 3.26
N SER A 172 3.55 2.59 2.86
CA SER A 172 4.49 3.42 2.09
C SER A 172 5.77 3.78 2.86
N ALA A 173 5.80 3.57 4.18
CA ALA A 173 7.01 3.69 4.99
C ALA A 173 8.02 2.55 4.76
N ASN A 174 7.57 1.38 4.24
CA ASN A 174 8.41 0.22 4.00
C ASN A 174 9.52 0.53 2.99
N LYS A 175 10.78 0.28 3.37
CA LYS A 175 11.97 0.64 2.56
C LYS A 175 12.07 -0.17 1.27
N ALA A 176 11.72 -1.46 1.31
CA ALA A 176 11.73 -2.30 0.12
C ALA A 176 10.67 -1.85 -0.90
N LEU A 177 9.48 -1.44 -0.42
CA LEU A 177 8.45 -0.88 -1.28
C LEU A 177 8.92 0.44 -1.92
N ARG A 178 9.51 1.34 -1.15
CA ARG A 178 10.08 2.60 -1.68
C ARG A 178 11.10 2.34 -2.78
N ALA A 179 12.03 1.41 -2.56
CA ALA A 179 13.03 1.04 -3.57
C ALA A 179 12.40 0.42 -4.83
N GLY A 180 11.43 -0.48 -4.68
CA GLY A 180 10.72 -1.10 -5.79
C GLY A 180 9.93 -0.10 -6.62
N LEU A 181 9.24 0.85 -5.98
CA LEU A 181 8.49 1.92 -6.66
C LEU A 181 9.43 2.93 -7.33
N ALA A 182 10.57 3.27 -6.70
CA ALA A 182 11.56 4.14 -7.33
C ALA A 182 12.09 3.54 -8.63
N ALA A 183 12.47 2.26 -8.62
CA ALA A 183 12.91 1.55 -9.82
C ALA A 183 11.80 1.43 -10.89
N ALA A 184 10.53 1.29 -10.48
CA ALA A 184 9.40 1.27 -11.41
C ALA A 184 9.18 2.64 -12.05
N CYS A 185 9.22 3.73 -11.28
CA CYS A 185 9.07 5.09 -11.78
C CYS A 185 10.22 5.49 -12.72
N GLU A 186 11.45 5.16 -12.39
CA GLU A 186 12.62 5.42 -13.23
C GLU A 186 12.45 4.81 -14.63
N ARG A 187 12.02 3.54 -14.70
CA ARG A 187 11.77 2.84 -15.97
C ARG A 187 10.67 3.47 -16.83
N GLU A 188 9.68 4.11 -16.20
CA GLU A 188 8.54 4.76 -16.89
C GLU A 188 8.76 6.27 -17.09
N GLY A 189 9.92 6.80 -16.68
CA GLY A 189 10.21 8.23 -16.75
C GLY A 189 9.21 9.06 -15.94
N ALA A 190 8.82 8.54 -14.75
CA ALA A 190 7.89 9.16 -13.84
C ALA A 190 8.58 9.60 -12.55
N GLU A 191 8.07 10.66 -11.93
CA GLU A 191 8.51 11.12 -10.62
C GLU A 191 7.80 10.35 -9.51
N LEU A 192 8.55 9.87 -8.50
CA LEU A 192 8.02 9.26 -7.31
C LEU A 192 7.91 10.28 -6.16
N ILE A 193 6.74 10.40 -5.55
CA ILE A 193 6.45 11.30 -4.44
C ILE A 193 5.92 10.47 -3.27
N ILE A 194 6.76 10.27 -2.25
CA ILE A 194 6.38 9.57 -1.00
C ILE A 194 6.70 10.51 0.16
N PRO A 195 5.78 10.76 1.08
CA PRO A 195 6.03 11.64 2.22
C PRO A 195 7.06 11.01 3.19
N PRO A 196 7.65 11.80 4.08
CA PRO A 196 8.47 11.28 5.18
C PRO A 196 7.62 10.37 6.08
N ALA A 197 8.29 9.48 6.84
CA ALA A 197 7.64 8.36 7.53
C ALA A 197 6.51 8.79 8.49
N GLU A 198 6.69 9.94 9.15
CA GLU A 198 5.71 10.54 10.07
C GLU A 198 4.40 10.99 9.41
N LEU A 199 4.41 11.21 8.09
CA LEU A 199 3.21 11.55 7.31
C LEU A 199 2.66 10.36 6.50
N CYS A 200 3.28 9.19 6.57
CA CYS A 200 2.77 7.99 5.89
C CYS A 200 1.56 7.37 6.59
N THR A 201 1.55 7.35 7.93
CA THR A 201 0.44 6.84 8.73
C THR A 201 -0.63 7.92 8.91
N ASP A 202 -1.77 7.55 9.51
CA ASP A 202 -2.83 8.49 9.84
C ASP A 202 -2.30 9.63 10.72
N ASN A 203 -2.54 10.86 10.30
CA ASN A 203 -2.06 12.05 10.97
C ASN A 203 -2.96 13.27 10.72
N ALA A 204 -2.85 14.28 11.56
CA ALA A 204 -3.69 15.48 11.49
C ALA A 204 -3.47 16.30 10.21
N ALA A 205 -2.28 16.22 9.56
CA ALA A 205 -2.01 16.99 8.34
C ALA A 205 -2.90 16.53 7.17
N MET A 206 -3.42 15.30 7.19
CA MET A 206 -4.38 14.81 6.18
C MET A 206 -5.67 15.64 6.17
N ALA A 207 -6.07 16.19 7.32
CA ALA A 207 -7.25 17.07 7.42
C ALA A 207 -7.06 18.40 6.69
N ALA A 208 -5.84 18.80 6.33
CA ALA A 208 -5.58 20.00 5.55
C ALA A 208 -6.23 19.96 4.15
N LEU A 209 -6.64 18.79 3.65
CA LEU A 209 -7.50 18.66 2.48
C LEU A 209 -8.80 19.48 2.60
N ALA A 210 -9.30 19.72 3.82
CA ALA A 210 -10.45 20.59 4.07
C ALA A 210 -10.25 22.03 3.57
N VAL A 211 -9.00 22.52 3.51
CA VAL A 211 -8.69 23.87 2.99
C VAL A 211 -9.05 23.98 1.50
N GLU A 212 -8.82 22.94 0.72
CA GLU A 212 -9.16 22.95 -0.71
C GLU A 212 -10.68 22.98 -0.90
N LYS A 213 -11.43 22.24 -0.09
CA LYS A 213 -12.90 22.29 -0.08
C LYS A 213 -13.43 23.66 0.37
N PHE A 214 -12.85 24.21 1.43
CA PHE A 214 -13.22 25.55 1.91
C PHE A 214 -13.02 26.60 0.82
N ARG A 215 -11.90 26.59 0.12
CA ARG A 215 -11.61 27.51 -0.99
C ARG A 215 -12.60 27.41 -2.15
N ARG A 216 -13.19 26.22 -2.35
CA ARG A 216 -14.22 25.98 -3.37
C ARG A 216 -15.65 26.26 -2.86
N GLY A 217 -15.81 26.61 -1.58
CA GLY A 217 -17.14 26.76 -0.97
C GLY A 217 -17.91 25.46 -0.79
N GLU A 218 -17.21 24.31 -0.74
CA GLU A 218 -17.81 22.98 -0.60
C GLU A 218 -18.02 22.66 0.88
N PHE A 219 -19.24 22.85 1.36
CA PHE A 219 -19.64 22.56 2.73
C PHE A 219 -20.60 21.38 2.78
N ALA A 220 -20.44 20.55 3.79
CA ALA A 220 -21.35 19.45 4.09
C ALA A 220 -22.50 19.92 5.00
N PRO A 221 -23.68 19.28 4.95
CA PRO A 221 -24.75 19.52 5.91
C PRO A 221 -24.30 19.15 7.33
N ALA A 222 -24.94 19.78 8.35
CA ALA A 222 -24.52 19.60 9.75
C ALA A 222 -24.77 18.19 10.28
N ASP A 223 -25.65 17.43 9.64
CA ASP A 223 -26.01 16.05 9.95
C ASP A 223 -25.23 15.01 9.12
N LEU A 224 -24.14 15.44 8.44
CA LEU A 224 -23.24 14.50 7.74
C LEU A 224 -22.75 13.41 8.70
N ASP A 225 -23.06 12.18 8.38
CA ASP A 225 -22.54 11.00 9.09
C ASP A 225 -21.24 10.50 8.47
N ALA A 226 -20.45 9.76 9.26
CA ALA A 226 -19.25 9.10 8.78
C ALA A 226 -19.63 7.90 7.89
N VAL A 227 -19.08 7.84 6.69
CA VAL A 227 -19.28 6.73 5.76
C VAL A 227 -18.01 5.87 5.75
N PRO A 228 -18.02 4.71 6.44
CA PRO A 228 -16.93 3.75 6.32
C PRO A 228 -16.96 3.13 4.92
N ASN A 229 -15.82 2.85 4.33
CA ASN A 229 -15.68 2.19 3.02
C ASN A 229 -16.23 2.99 1.83
N PHE A 230 -15.65 4.14 1.59
CA PHE A 230 -15.92 4.97 0.41
C PHE A 230 -15.04 4.57 -0.80
N LEU A 231 -15.02 3.27 -1.13
CA LEU A 231 -14.36 2.72 -2.33
C LEU A 231 -15.36 1.89 -3.13
#